data_2b779040bca17b544277bbf97f5d6aaf
#
_entry.id   2b779040bca17b544277bbf97f5d6aaf
#
_cell.length_a   1.000
_cell.length_b   1.000
_cell.length_c   1.000
_cell.angle_alpha   90.00
_cell.angle_beta   90.00
_cell.angle_gamma   90.00
#
_symmetry.space_group_name_H-M   'P 1'
#
loop_
_entity.id
_entity.type
_entity.pdbx_description
1 polymer ?
#
loop_
_entity_poly.entity_id
_entity_poly.type
_entity_poly.pdbx_seq_one_letter_code
_entity_poly.pdbx_strand_id
1 'polypeptide(L)'
;YFETNCDLDDIEPNDLSFVYNILKIKSYYGNKPDLYPSNSVEVGYHLNYMSPWCSNVLSIFNKNNINFIDRIERTTLIHNKIFNPEKLDLKLHKIYRNPIKSFDVDVERTFNKIILVKDIEKFSNKHNLGFDKDDISYYTHLFKNNMQRMLNIIENFPRYKLPK
;
A
#
# COMPACT_ATOMS: atom_id res chain seq x y z
N TYR A 1 -6.83 4.25 -11.39
CA TYR A 1 -7.98 3.38 -11.03
C TYR A 1 -8.85 4.11 -10.02
N PHE A 2 -10.15 4.02 -10.17
CA PHE A 2 -11.10 4.54 -9.18
C PHE A 2 -12.34 3.64 -9.11
N GLU A 3 -12.98 3.64 -7.96
CA GLU A 3 -14.21 2.93 -7.66
C GLU A 3 -15.29 3.94 -7.34
N THR A 4 -16.46 3.74 -7.91
CA THR A 4 -17.61 4.62 -7.74
C THR A 4 -18.74 3.88 -7.03
N ASN A 5 -19.54 4.62 -6.26
CA ASN A 5 -20.73 4.09 -5.58
C ASN A 5 -22.01 4.19 -6.42
N CYS A 6 -21.89 4.65 -7.67
CA CYS A 6 -22.97 4.70 -8.65
C CYS A 6 -22.43 4.37 -10.04
N ASP A 7 -23.32 4.14 -10.99
CA ASP A 7 -22.94 3.93 -12.39
C ASP A 7 -22.39 5.23 -12.99
N LEU A 8 -21.39 5.12 -13.85
CA LEU A 8 -20.75 6.27 -14.49
C LEU A 8 -21.72 7.08 -15.37
N ASP A 9 -22.74 6.40 -15.91
CA ASP A 9 -23.77 7.04 -16.74
C ASP A 9 -24.75 7.90 -15.93
N ASP A 10 -24.80 7.70 -14.60
CA ASP A 10 -25.62 8.49 -13.67
C ASP A 10 -24.88 9.73 -13.15
N ILE A 11 -23.60 9.90 -13.49
CA ILE A 11 -22.81 11.04 -13.00
C ILE A 11 -22.99 12.25 -13.92
N GLU A 12 -23.24 13.39 -13.31
CA GLU A 12 -23.33 14.66 -14.05
C GLU A 12 -22.03 14.93 -14.84
N PRO A 13 -22.13 15.25 -16.16
CA PRO A 13 -20.97 15.48 -17.02
C PRO A 13 -19.98 16.53 -16.50
N ASN A 14 -20.47 17.54 -15.78
CA ASN A 14 -19.66 18.59 -15.20
C ASN A 14 -18.78 18.05 -14.06
N ASP A 15 -19.32 17.18 -13.22
CA ASP A 15 -18.61 16.57 -12.11
C ASP A 15 -17.53 15.60 -12.61
N LEU A 16 -17.86 14.82 -13.62
CA LEU A 16 -16.89 13.94 -14.26
C LEU A 16 -15.76 14.74 -14.94
N SER A 17 -16.11 15.83 -15.61
CA SER A 17 -15.13 16.75 -16.22
C SER A 17 -14.22 17.38 -15.16
N PHE A 18 -14.78 17.78 -14.02
CA PHE A 18 -14.00 18.31 -12.89
C PHE A 18 -12.98 17.29 -12.36
N VAL A 19 -13.41 16.02 -12.15
CA VAL A 19 -12.53 14.93 -11.75
C VAL A 19 -11.39 14.72 -12.76
N TYR A 20 -11.71 14.69 -14.05
CA TYR A 20 -10.70 14.51 -15.11
C TYR A 20 -9.70 15.66 -15.14
N ASN A 21 -10.16 16.88 -14.94
CA ASN A 21 -9.29 18.07 -14.91
C ASN A 21 -8.34 18.06 -13.70
N ILE A 22 -8.85 17.75 -12.50
CA ILE A 22 -8.03 17.67 -11.28
C ILE A 22 -6.99 16.57 -11.38
N LEU A 23 -7.39 15.41 -11.85
CA LEU A 23 -6.50 14.25 -11.99
C LEU A 23 -5.62 14.31 -13.25
N LYS A 24 -5.85 15.31 -14.11
CA LYS A 24 -5.17 15.44 -15.41
C LYS A 24 -5.30 14.18 -16.28
N ILE A 25 -6.49 13.59 -16.27
CA ILE A 25 -6.78 12.38 -17.07
C ILE A 25 -6.82 12.78 -18.54
N LYS A 26 -5.94 12.18 -19.34
CA LYS A 26 -5.88 12.41 -20.78
C LYS A 26 -6.78 11.45 -21.57
N SER A 27 -6.97 10.26 -21.04
CA SER A 27 -7.73 9.20 -21.71
C SER A 27 -8.34 8.27 -20.68
N TYR A 28 -9.58 7.84 -20.93
CA TYR A 28 -10.28 6.83 -20.15
C TYR A 28 -10.41 5.56 -20.99
N TYR A 29 -9.92 4.46 -20.46
CA TYR A 29 -9.88 3.19 -21.18
C TYR A 29 -10.95 2.18 -20.71
N GLY A 30 -11.69 2.50 -19.67
CA GLY A 30 -12.64 1.57 -19.06
C GLY A 30 -11.94 0.32 -18.54
N ASN A 31 -12.64 -0.79 -18.62
CA ASN A 31 -12.11 -2.11 -18.22
C ASN A 31 -11.41 -2.84 -19.39
N LYS A 32 -10.72 -2.12 -20.29
CA LYS A 32 -10.05 -2.72 -21.45
C LYS A 32 -8.65 -3.19 -21.10
N PRO A 33 -8.41 -4.50 -20.88
CA PRO A 33 -7.10 -5.04 -20.54
C PRO A 33 -6.10 -4.99 -21.71
N ASP A 34 -6.57 -4.81 -22.93
CA ASP A 34 -5.76 -4.94 -24.16
C ASP A 34 -4.75 -3.79 -24.38
N LEU A 35 -4.85 -2.74 -23.58
CA LEU A 35 -3.96 -1.57 -23.66
C LEU A 35 -2.74 -1.67 -22.72
N TYR A 36 -2.58 -2.81 -22.07
CA TYR A 36 -1.45 -3.01 -21.17
C TYR A 36 -0.18 -3.27 -21.97
N PRO A 37 0.84 -2.41 -21.87
CA PRO A 37 2.08 -2.61 -22.64
C PRO A 37 2.78 -3.90 -22.21
N SER A 38 2.98 -4.82 -23.13
CA SER A 38 3.57 -6.15 -22.89
C SER A 38 4.97 -6.12 -22.25
N ASN A 39 5.68 -4.99 -22.39
CA ASN A 39 7.05 -4.80 -21.90
C ASN A 39 7.13 -3.88 -20.69
N SER A 40 6.09 -3.79 -19.90
CA SER A 40 6.03 -2.93 -18.72
C SER A 40 5.55 -3.69 -17.50
N VAL A 41 5.99 -3.26 -16.33
CA VAL A 41 5.44 -3.64 -15.04
C VAL A 41 4.68 -2.47 -14.46
N GLU A 42 3.60 -2.75 -13.79
CA GLU A 42 2.84 -1.75 -13.06
C GLU A 42 3.20 -1.80 -11.58
N VAL A 43 3.50 -0.64 -11.01
CA VAL A 43 3.86 -0.50 -9.60
C VAL A 43 2.89 0.46 -8.94
N GLY A 44 2.31 0.04 -7.85
CA GLY A 44 1.38 0.84 -7.04
C GLY A 44 1.46 0.48 -5.57
N TYR A 45 0.67 1.16 -4.75
CA TYR A 45 0.54 0.79 -3.35
C TYR A 45 -0.18 -0.57 -3.20
N HIS A 46 0.04 -1.24 -2.07
CA HIS A 46 -0.78 -2.40 -1.71
C HIS A 46 -2.24 -1.98 -1.54
N LEU A 47 -3.18 -2.77 -2.07
CA LEU A 47 -4.60 -2.46 -2.04
C LEU A 47 -5.29 -2.78 -0.70
N ASN A 48 -4.59 -3.40 0.23
CA ASN A 48 -5.11 -3.71 1.57
C ASN A 48 -5.26 -2.48 2.48
N TYR A 49 -4.80 -1.32 2.03
CA TYR A 49 -4.99 -0.03 2.70
C TYR A 49 -5.13 1.09 1.66
N MET A 50 -5.75 2.19 2.06
CA MET A 50 -5.83 3.40 1.23
C MET A 50 -4.49 4.13 1.27
N SER A 51 -3.98 4.51 0.09
CA SER A 51 -2.75 5.30 0.04
C SER A 51 -2.96 6.72 0.59
N PRO A 52 -1.91 7.39 1.10
CA PRO A 52 -2.01 8.80 1.51
C PRO A 52 -2.45 9.70 0.35
N TRP A 53 -2.09 9.34 -0.88
CA TRP A 53 -2.54 10.06 -2.07
C TRP A 53 -4.05 9.92 -2.27
N CYS A 54 -4.61 8.73 -2.12
CA CYS A 54 -6.06 8.48 -2.17
C CYS A 54 -6.81 9.36 -1.16
N SER A 55 -6.39 9.32 0.10
CA SER A 55 -7.02 10.10 1.18
C SER A 55 -7.01 11.61 0.89
N ASN A 56 -5.91 12.13 0.35
CA ASN A 56 -5.79 13.54 -0.01
C ASN A 56 -6.72 13.90 -1.17
N VAL A 57 -6.77 13.07 -2.21
CA VAL A 57 -7.64 13.31 -3.38
C VAL A 57 -9.11 13.26 -2.99
N LEU A 58 -9.52 12.26 -2.22
CA LEU A 58 -10.89 12.16 -1.72
C LEU A 58 -11.27 13.37 -0.84
N SER A 59 -10.34 13.87 -0.02
CA SER A 59 -10.58 15.10 0.76
C SER A 59 -10.83 16.32 -0.14
N ILE A 60 -10.12 16.44 -1.25
CA ILE A 60 -10.34 17.51 -2.23
C ILE A 60 -11.70 17.34 -2.91
N PHE A 61 -12.03 16.12 -3.33
CA PHE A 61 -13.31 15.83 -3.97
C PHE A 61 -14.48 16.12 -3.05
N ASN A 62 -14.45 15.66 -1.80
CA ASN A 62 -15.50 15.90 -0.82
C ASN A 62 -15.72 17.41 -0.55
N LYS A 63 -14.65 18.22 -0.53
CA LYS A 63 -14.76 19.68 -0.40
C LYS A 63 -15.42 20.36 -1.60
N ASN A 64 -15.44 19.69 -2.74
CA ASN A 64 -16.08 20.16 -3.96
C ASN A 64 -17.40 19.43 -4.27
N ASN A 65 -17.98 18.77 -3.26
CA ASN A 65 -19.23 17.99 -3.35
C ASN A 65 -19.17 16.79 -4.32
N ILE A 66 -17.99 16.30 -4.65
CA ILE A 66 -17.79 15.09 -5.44
C ILE A 66 -17.72 13.90 -4.47
N ASN A 67 -18.85 13.21 -4.31
CA ASN A 67 -19.03 12.15 -3.32
C ASN A 67 -19.30 10.75 -3.94
N PHE A 68 -19.19 10.64 -5.25
CA PHE A 68 -19.46 9.39 -5.96
C PHE A 68 -18.22 8.50 -6.12
N ILE A 69 -17.04 8.95 -5.70
CA ILE A 69 -15.80 8.16 -5.73
C ILE A 69 -15.48 7.69 -4.32
N ASP A 70 -15.54 6.38 -4.10
CA ASP A 70 -15.26 5.76 -2.80
C ASP A 70 -13.76 5.50 -2.59
N ARG A 71 -13.08 5.15 -3.67
CA ARG A 71 -11.65 4.90 -3.64
C ARG A 71 -10.98 5.28 -4.95
N ILE A 72 -9.78 5.79 -4.85
CA ILE A 72 -8.95 6.10 -6.01
C ILE A 72 -7.48 5.80 -5.71
N GLU A 73 -6.83 5.06 -6.61
CA GLU A 73 -5.42 4.73 -6.46
C GLU A 73 -4.68 5.00 -7.77
N ARG A 74 -3.45 5.43 -7.64
CA ARG A 74 -2.57 5.62 -8.78
C ARG A 74 -1.47 4.57 -8.79
N THR A 75 -1.11 4.17 -9.99
CA THR A 75 0.01 3.29 -10.26
C THR A 75 0.93 3.93 -11.30
N THR A 76 2.10 3.37 -11.46
CA THR A 76 3.05 3.79 -12.47
C THR A 76 3.41 2.59 -13.33
N LEU A 77 3.27 2.75 -14.64
CA LEU A 77 3.78 1.80 -15.62
C LEU A 77 5.26 2.09 -15.88
N ILE A 78 6.11 1.11 -15.62
CA ILE A 78 7.56 1.23 -15.78
C ILE A 78 8.00 0.20 -16.81
N HIS A 79 8.71 0.65 -17.82
CA HIS A 79 9.26 -0.24 -18.85
C HIS A 79 10.27 -1.21 -18.24
N ASN A 80 10.20 -2.50 -18.59
CA ASN A 80 11.03 -3.56 -17.99
C ASN A 80 12.53 -3.29 -18.04
N LYS A 81 13.02 -2.60 -19.09
CA LYS A 81 14.44 -2.26 -19.24
C LYS A 81 14.98 -1.29 -18.18
N ILE A 82 14.11 -0.46 -17.59
CA ILE A 82 14.50 0.56 -16.60
C ILE A 82 14.00 0.22 -15.20
N PHE A 83 13.19 -0.83 -15.08
CA PHE A 83 12.65 -1.25 -13.81
C PHE A 83 13.75 -1.88 -12.94
N ASN A 84 13.93 -1.34 -11.73
CA ASN A 84 14.83 -1.93 -10.73
C ASN A 84 14.02 -2.24 -9.46
N PRO A 85 13.77 -3.52 -9.17
CA PRO A 85 13.00 -3.92 -7.98
C PRO A 85 13.71 -3.59 -6.66
N GLU A 86 15.04 -3.46 -6.64
CA GLU A 86 15.80 -3.14 -5.42
C GLU A 86 15.55 -1.72 -4.92
N LYS A 87 15.08 -0.82 -5.80
CA LYS A 87 14.72 0.55 -5.44
C LYS A 87 13.29 0.67 -4.92
N LEU A 88 12.54 -0.42 -4.91
CA LEU A 88 11.15 -0.43 -4.52
C LEU A 88 11.01 -0.85 -3.06
N ASP A 89 10.30 -0.05 -2.26
CA ASP A 89 9.87 -0.49 -0.93
C ASP A 89 8.69 -1.47 -1.07
N LEU A 90 8.99 -2.74 -0.98
CA LEU A 90 7.99 -3.82 -1.10
C LEU A 90 7.01 -3.90 0.09
N LYS A 91 7.23 -3.16 1.16
CA LYS A 91 6.26 -3.04 2.26
C LYS A 91 5.13 -2.07 1.92
N LEU A 92 5.43 -1.06 1.12
CA LEU A 92 4.47 -0.05 0.67
C LEU A 92 3.92 -0.34 -0.71
N HIS A 93 4.75 -0.90 -1.59
CA HIS A 93 4.45 -1.06 -3.00
C HIS A 93 4.35 -2.53 -3.40
N LYS A 94 3.50 -2.77 -4.37
CA LYS A 94 3.30 -4.07 -5.02
C LYS A 94 3.53 -3.92 -6.52
N ILE A 95 4.10 -4.98 -7.11
CA ILE A 95 4.22 -5.11 -8.56
C ILE A 95 2.98 -5.86 -9.05
N TYR A 96 2.20 -5.20 -9.90
CA TYR A 96 1.01 -5.76 -10.52
C TYR A 96 1.37 -6.29 -11.90
N ARG A 97 1.09 -7.56 -12.14
CA ARG A 97 1.32 -8.21 -13.45
C ARG A 97 0.12 -8.08 -14.38
N ASN A 98 -1.03 -7.77 -13.81
CA ASN A 98 -2.29 -7.57 -14.51
C ASN A 98 -2.92 -6.27 -14.02
N PRO A 99 -3.77 -5.62 -14.83
CA PRO A 99 -4.54 -4.44 -14.41
C PRO A 99 -5.34 -4.72 -13.15
N ILE A 100 -5.41 -3.73 -12.28
CA ILE A 100 -6.26 -3.81 -11.08
C ILE A 100 -7.72 -3.81 -11.54
N LYS A 101 -8.47 -4.84 -11.15
CA LYS A 101 -9.88 -4.99 -11.50
C LYS A 101 -10.83 -4.63 -10.38
N SER A 102 -10.38 -4.76 -9.14
CA SER A 102 -11.13 -4.42 -7.94
C SER A 102 -10.14 -3.99 -6.85
N PHE A 103 -10.61 -3.14 -5.95
CA PHE A 103 -9.91 -2.81 -4.72
C PHE A 103 -10.21 -3.80 -3.59
N ASP A 104 -11.20 -4.67 -3.78
CA ASP A 104 -11.44 -5.78 -2.87
C ASP A 104 -10.28 -6.76 -2.97
N VAL A 105 -9.47 -6.75 -1.96
CA VAL A 105 -8.41 -7.74 -1.80
C VAL A 105 -8.92 -8.73 -0.77
N ASP A 106 -9.09 -9.97 -1.19
CA ASP A 106 -9.12 -11.08 -0.25
C ASP A 106 -7.81 -11.05 0.51
N VAL A 107 -7.84 -10.36 1.63
CA VAL A 107 -6.77 -10.45 2.61
C VAL A 107 -6.87 -11.87 3.15
N GLU A 108 -6.25 -12.83 2.45
CA GLU A 108 -5.83 -14.04 3.14
C GLU A 108 -5.09 -13.55 4.37
N ARG A 109 -5.78 -13.59 5.50
CA ARG A 109 -5.13 -13.43 6.80
C ARG A 109 -4.24 -14.65 6.96
N THR A 110 -3.11 -14.61 6.27
CA THR A 110 -2.00 -15.47 6.60
C THR A 110 -1.65 -15.07 8.01
N PHE A 111 -2.23 -15.81 8.97
CA PHE A 111 -1.79 -15.73 10.35
C PHE A 111 -0.29 -15.98 10.30
N ASN A 112 0.48 -14.93 10.44
CA ASN A 112 1.92 -15.04 10.44
C ASN A 112 2.28 -16.11 11.46
N LYS A 113 3.01 -17.11 11.01
CA LYS A 113 3.44 -18.22 11.88
C LYS A 113 4.13 -17.60 13.08
N ILE A 114 3.63 -17.89 14.28
CA ILE A 114 4.24 -17.41 15.52
C ILE A 114 5.71 -17.81 15.51
N ILE A 115 6.60 -16.81 15.54
CA ILE A 115 8.04 -17.02 15.56
C ILE A 115 8.51 -16.93 17.00
N LEU A 116 9.12 -18.00 17.51
CA LEU A 116 9.74 -17.96 18.81
C LEU A 116 11.07 -17.20 18.74
N VAL A 117 11.14 -16.02 19.31
CA VAL A 117 12.38 -15.23 19.38
C VAL A 117 13.24 -15.75 20.53
N LYS A 118 14.42 -16.29 20.18
CA LYS A 118 15.41 -16.74 21.16
C LYS A 118 16.48 -15.67 21.44
N ASP A 119 16.63 -14.73 20.50
CA ASP A 119 17.69 -13.73 20.52
C ASP A 119 17.10 -12.44 19.94
N ILE A 120 16.90 -11.46 20.82
CA ILE A 120 16.24 -10.17 20.48
C ILE A 120 17.12 -9.34 19.56
N GLU A 121 18.43 -9.34 19.75
CA GLU A 121 19.35 -8.58 18.91
C GLU A 121 19.34 -9.07 17.47
N LYS A 122 19.46 -10.40 17.28
CA LYS A 122 19.36 -11.01 15.95
C LYS A 122 18.00 -10.77 15.32
N PHE A 123 16.94 -10.84 16.11
CA PHE A 123 15.59 -10.58 15.62
C PHE A 123 15.43 -9.12 15.19
N SER A 124 15.91 -8.17 16.02
CA SER A 124 15.89 -6.74 15.69
C SER A 124 16.65 -6.45 14.38
N ASN A 125 17.85 -7.01 14.23
CA ASN A 125 18.65 -6.83 13.02
C ASN A 125 18.00 -7.43 11.79
N LYS A 126 17.44 -8.63 11.91
CA LYS A 126 16.73 -9.32 10.81
C LYS A 126 15.50 -8.56 10.33
N HIS A 127 14.73 -7.99 11.25
CA HIS A 127 13.48 -7.29 10.97
C HIS A 127 13.62 -5.76 10.90
N ASN A 128 14.85 -5.23 11.00
CA ASN A 128 15.16 -3.80 10.97
C ASN A 128 14.33 -2.99 12.01
N LEU A 129 14.20 -3.50 13.24
CA LEU A 129 13.40 -2.85 14.27
C LEU A 129 14.07 -1.60 14.85
N GLY A 130 15.38 -1.39 14.59
CA GLY A 130 16.12 -0.22 15.02
C GLY A 130 16.37 -0.16 16.54
N PHE A 131 16.34 -1.31 17.22
CA PHE A 131 16.65 -1.35 18.66
C PHE A 131 18.11 -1.01 18.91
N ASP A 132 18.35 -0.14 19.89
CA ASP A 132 19.66 0.09 20.43
C ASP A 132 20.02 -0.89 21.59
N LYS A 133 21.17 -0.72 22.21
CA LYS A 133 21.62 -1.62 23.29
C LYS A 133 20.73 -1.54 24.53
N ASP A 134 20.18 -0.36 24.81
CA ASP A 134 19.31 -0.13 25.96
C ASP A 134 17.94 -0.77 25.72
N ASP A 135 17.41 -0.61 24.51
CA ASP A 135 16.19 -1.30 24.07
C ASP A 135 16.34 -2.82 24.17
N ILE A 136 17.44 -3.38 23.65
CA ILE A 136 17.70 -4.81 23.70
C ILE A 136 17.77 -5.33 25.12
N SER A 137 18.49 -4.61 26.00
CA SER A 137 18.59 -4.93 27.42
C SER A 137 17.24 -4.88 28.11
N TYR A 138 16.49 -3.80 27.90
CA TYR A 138 15.17 -3.60 28.48
C TYR A 138 14.18 -4.70 28.06
N TYR A 139 14.06 -4.97 26.76
CA TYR A 139 13.15 -6.00 26.27
C TYR A 139 13.58 -7.41 26.66
N THR A 140 14.87 -7.68 26.72
CA THR A 140 15.37 -8.97 27.20
C THR A 140 14.96 -9.21 28.64
N HIS A 141 15.06 -8.19 29.49
CA HIS A 141 14.67 -8.29 30.90
C HIS A 141 13.14 -8.40 31.04
N LEU A 142 12.39 -7.52 30.37
CA LEU A 142 10.94 -7.43 30.47
C LEU A 142 10.23 -8.72 30.00
N PHE A 143 10.74 -9.36 28.96
CA PHE A 143 10.11 -10.50 28.32
C PHE A 143 10.77 -11.85 28.62
N LYS A 144 11.74 -11.88 29.55
CA LYS A 144 12.40 -13.12 29.95
C LYS A 144 11.44 -14.27 30.25
N ASN A 145 10.25 -13.95 30.80
CA ASN A 145 9.21 -14.90 31.14
C ASN A 145 7.95 -14.78 30.25
N ASN A 146 7.91 -13.87 29.25
CA ASN A 146 6.70 -13.59 28.47
C ASN A 146 7.01 -13.24 27.00
N MET A 147 7.96 -13.95 26.41
CA MET A 147 8.46 -13.71 25.05
C MET A 147 7.34 -13.73 24.00
N GLN A 148 6.32 -14.55 24.18
CA GLN A 148 5.17 -14.64 23.27
C GLN A 148 4.38 -13.33 23.17
N ARG A 149 4.22 -12.62 24.30
CA ARG A 149 3.49 -11.34 24.32
C ARG A 149 4.30 -10.24 23.60
N MET A 150 5.61 -10.26 23.73
CA MET A 150 6.51 -9.38 23.02
C MET A 150 6.39 -9.55 21.50
N LEU A 151 6.38 -10.79 20.99
CA LEU A 151 6.25 -11.08 19.57
C LEU A 151 4.99 -10.47 18.97
N ASN A 152 3.85 -10.64 19.64
CA ASN A 152 2.58 -10.06 19.17
C ASN A 152 2.65 -8.53 19.08
N ILE A 153 3.36 -7.89 19.99
CA ILE A 153 3.55 -6.43 19.96
C ILE A 153 4.46 -6.02 18.79
N ILE A 154 5.57 -6.71 18.60
CA ILE A 154 6.55 -6.37 17.55
C ILE A 154 5.97 -6.60 16.16
N GLU A 155 5.21 -7.67 15.94
CA GLU A 155 4.58 -7.96 14.65
C GLU A 155 3.50 -6.95 14.27
N ASN A 156 2.75 -6.44 15.26
CA ASN A 156 1.69 -5.48 15.02
C ASN A 156 2.17 -4.02 14.90
N PHE A 157 3.43 -3.72 15.29
CA PHE A 157 4.01 -2.38 15.23
C PHE A 157 5.34 -2.39 14.47
N PRO A 158 5.33 -2.58 13.15
CA PRO A 158 6.56 -2.54 12.37
C PRO A 158 7.22 -1.17 12.49
N ARG A 159 8.48 -1.15 12.94
CA ARG A 159 9.30 0.05 12.98
C ARG A 159 10.22 0.07 11.75
N TYR A 160 10.29 1.21 11.11
CA TYR A 160 11.21 1.45 10.01
C TYR A 160 12.52 2.00 10.55
N LYS A 161 13.63 1.45 10.08
CA LYS A 161 14.93 2.04 10.28
C LYS A 161 15.00 3.31 9.43
N LEU A 162 15.10 4.48 10.07
CA LEU A 162 15.33 5.72 9.33
C LEU A 162 16.70 5.64 8.64
N PRO A 163 16.79 6.08 7.37
CA PRO A 163 18.08 6.21 6.72
C PRO A 163 18.95 7.19 7.53
N LYS A 164 20.20 6.79 7.75
CA LYS A 164 21.21 7.66 8.39
C LYS A 164 21.57 8.79 7.45
#